data_e538428aa699ef67b6ba82d24f5e2256
#
_entry.id   e538428aa699ef67b6ba82d24f5e2256
#
_cell.length_a   1.000
_cell.length_b   1.000
_cell.length_c   1.000
_cell.angle_alpha   90.00
_cell.angle_beta   90.00
_cell.angle_gamma   90.00
#
_symmetry.space_group_name_H-M   'P 1'
#
loop_
_entity.id
_entity.type
_entity.pdbx_description
1 polymer ?
#
loop_
_entity_poly.entity_id
_entity_poly.type
_entity_poly.pdbx_seq_one_letter_code
_entity_poly.pdbx_strand_id
1 'polypeptide(L)'
;MDNTELVNRMKVVLATTFALYLKAHNFHWNVEGPNFPQYHEFFGNLYEELHGAVDPIAEHIRALDSYAPGSFERFKELSSVVDEYNIPSPIMMCKRLLDDNDTLLQDLNYALTEAENIKEMGLANYLQDRIDIHKKHRWMLKSIVKA
;
A
#
# COMPACT_ATOMS: atom_id res chain seq x y z
N MET A 1 -5.45 22.54 -15.84
CA MET A 1 -4.21 22.52 -15.04
C MET A 1 -3.39 21.31 -15.41
N ASP A 2 -2.08 21.46 -15.38
CA ASP A 2 -1.17 20.34 -15.59
C ASP A 2 -1.27 19.37 -14.41
N ASN A 3 -1.58 18.09 -14.70
CA ASN A 3 -1.73 17.05 -13.70
C ASN A 3 -0.55 16.07 -13.66
N THR A 4 0.56 16.41 -14.33
CA THR A 4 1.70 15.49 -14.47
C THR A 4 2.26 15.02 -13.12
N GLU A 5 2.45 15.94 -12.18
CA GLU A 5 2.96 15.57 -10.86
C GLU A 5 2.01 14.68 -10.10
N LEU A 6 0.70 14.98 -10.13
CA LEU A 6 -0.31 14.15 -9.49
C LEU A 6 -0.31 12.73 -10.09
N VAL A 7 -0.26 12.62 -11.41
CA VAL A 7 -0.22 11.32 -12.10
C VAL A 7 1.02 10.53 -11.65
N ASN A 8 2.17 11.19 -11.60
CA ASN A 8 3.41 10.53 -11.17
C ASN A 8 3.31 10.04 -9.72
N ARG A 9 2.75 10.83 -8.82
CA ARG A 9 2.51 10.42 -7.44
C ARG A 9 1.56 9.24 -7.35
N MET A 10 0.49 9.25 -8.16
CA MET A 10 -0.48 8.16 -8.17
C MET A 10 0.12 6.86 -8.71
N LYS A 11 1.02 6.92 -9.67
CA LYS A 11 1.74 5.73 -10.16
C LYS A 11 2.59 5.11 -9.07
N VAL A 12 3.24 5.93 -8.24
CA VAL A 12 3.99 5.46 -7.08
C VAL A 12 3.06 4.81 -6.06
N VAL A 13 1.92 5.43 -5.77
CA VAL A 13 0.90 4.87 -4.86
C VAL A 13 0.45 3.50 -5.35
N LEU A 14 0.16 3.37 -6.65
CA LEU A 14 -0.26 2.10 -7.23
C LEU A 14 0.80 1.02 -7.07
N ALA A 15 2.03 1.34 -7.44
CA ALA A 15 3.15 0.39 -7.39
C ALA A 15 3.46 -0.03 -5.95
N THR A 16 3.49 0.92 -5.03
CA THR A 16 3.76 0.64 -3.61
C THR A 16 2.64 -0.16 -2.97
N THR A 17 1.38 0.14 -3.31
CA THR A 17 0.22 -0.64 -2.84
C THR A 17 0.31 -2.08 -3.32
N PHE A 18 0.65 -2.29 -4.59
CA PHE A 18 0.79 -3.65 -5.14
C PHE A 18 1.94 -4.40 -4.46
N ALA A 19 3.08 -3.74 -4.26
CA ALA A 19 4.23 -4.35 -3.59
C ALA A 19 3.91 -4.74 -2.15
N LEU A 20 3.20 -3.87 -1.43
CA LEU A 20 2.78 -4.16 -0.06
C LEU A 20 1.74 -5.28 -0.02
N TYR A 21 0.80 -5.27 -0.97
CA TYR A 21 -0.15 -6.36 -1.13
C TYR A 21 0.56 -7.70 -1.28
N LEU A 22 1.49 -7.79 -2.20
CA LEU A 22 2.18 -9.06 -2.48
C LEU A 22 2.99 -9.52 -1.27
N LYS A 23 3.64 -8.60 -0.56
CA LYS A 23 4.36 -8.93 0.67
C LYS A 23 3.43 -9.48 1.75
N ALA A 24 2.27 -8.87 1.96
CA ALA A 24 1.29 -9.35 2.92
C ALA A 24 0.76 -10.73 2.53
N HIS A 25 0.53 -10.98 1.23
CA HIS A 25 0.07 -12.27 0.73
C HIS A 25 1.15 -13.35 0.89
N ASN A 26 2.41 -13.01 0.60
CA ASN A 26 3.55 -13.86 0.86
C ASN A 26 3.60 -14.28 2.35
N PHE A 27 3.45 -13.33 3.24
CA PHE A 27 3.48 -13.59 4.68
C PHE A 27 2.28 -14.41 5.15
N HIS A 28 1.11 -14.19 4.55
CA HIS A 28 -0.07 -15.01 4.80
C HIS A 28 0.20 -16.48 4.47
N TRP A 29 0.87 -16.75 3.35
CA TRP A 29 1.23 -18.12 2.95
C TRP A 29 2.29 -18.75 3.84
N ASN A 30 3.31 -17.98 4.20
CA ASN A 30 4.57 -18.53 4.70
C ASN A 30 4.81 -18.33 6.20
N VAL A 31 3.88 -17.70 6.93
CA VAL A 31 4.01 -17.56 8.39
C VAL A 31 3.97 -18.92 9.06
N GLU A 32 4.79 -19.10 10.09
CA GLU A 32 4.90 -20.37 10.84
C GLU A 32 5.09 -20.08 12.33
N GLY A 33 4.78 -21.06 13.16
CA GLY A 33 5.08 -21.05 14.58
C GLY A 33 3.84 -20.87 15.47
N PRO A 34 4.07 -20.61 16.76
CA PRO A 34 2.98 -20.36 17.71
C PRO A 34 2.11 -19.19 17.22
N ASN A 35 0.80 -19.33 17.40
CA ASN A 35 -0.19 -18.34 16.95
C ASN A 35 -0.31 -18.24 15.43
N PHE A 36 0.11 -19.29 14.70
CA PHE A 36 -0.04 -19.34 13.24
C PHE A 36 -1.45 -18.95 12.78
N PRO A 37 -2.55 -19.50 13.31
CA PRO A 37 -3.88 -19.16 12.80
C PRO A 37 -4.20 -17.67 12.90
N GLN A 38 -3.80 -17.02 13.97
CA GLN A 38 -4.04 -15.60 14.19
C GLN A 38 -3.26 -14.74 13.19
N TYR A 39 -1.97 -15.03 12.97
CA TYR A 39 -1.16 -14.31 12.00
C TYR A 39 -1.62 -14.56 10.56
N HIS A 40 -1.92 -15.82 10.24
CA HIS A 40 -2.40 -16.20 8.92
C HIS A 40 -3.68 -15.43 8.57
N GLU A 41 -4.63 -15.38 9.49
CA GLU A 41 -5.87 -14.63 9.30
C GLU A 41 -5.63 -13.12 9.22
N PHE A 42 -4.78 -12.58 10.09
CA PHE A 42 -4.45 -11.16 10.09
C PHE A 42 -3.83 -10.74 8.76
N PHE A 43 -2.84 -11.48 8.27
CA PHE A 43 -2.23 -11.20 6.97
C PHE A 43 -3.21 -11.40 5.83
N GLY A 44 -4.13 -12.36 5.96
CA GLY A 44 -5.19 -12.59 5.00
C GLY A 44 -6.10 -11.38 4.84
N ASN A 45 -6.58 -10.85 5.95
CA ASN A 45 -7.42 -9.66 5.95
C ASN A 45 -6.67 -8.45 5.38
N LEU A 46 -5.40 -8.32 5.72
CA LEU A 46 -4.56 -7.23 5.24
C LEU A 46 -4.36 -7.29 3.72
N TYR A 47 -3.97 -8.46 3.19
CA TYR A 47 -3.72 -8.55 1.75
C TYR A 47 -5.01 -8.37 0.93
N GLU A 48 -6.13 -8.85 1.44
CA GLU A 48 -7.42 -8.67 0.74
C GLU A 48 -7.80 -7.20 0.64
N GLU A 49 -7.63 -6.44 1.72
CA GLU A 49 -7.89 -5.00 1.72
C GLU A 49 -6.97 -4.28 0.74
N LEU A 50 -5.67 -4.59 0.76
CA LEU A 50 -4.69 -3.98 -0.14
C LEU A 50 -4.96 -4.33 -1.60
N HIS A 51 -5.24 -5.60 -1.90
CA HIS A 51 -5.55 -6.03 -3.26
C HIS A 51 -6.79 -5.34 -3.80
N GLY A 52 -7.81 -5.20 -2.96
CA GLY A 52 -9.03 -4.50 -3.34
C GLY A 52 -8.83 -3.02 -3.67
N ALA A 53 -7.76 -2.41 -3.15
CA ALA A 53 -7.44 -1.01 -3.43
C ALA A 53 -6.70 -0.82 -4.77
N VAL A 54 -6.07 -1.86 -5.31
CA VAL A 54 -5.26 -1.75 -6.54
C VAL A 54 -6.08 -1.25 -7.72
N ASP A 55 -7.23 -1.84 -7.94
CA ASP A 55 -8.10 -1.49 -9.07
C ASP A 55 -8.60 -0.04 -9.01
N PRO A 56 -9.20 0.42 -7.91
CA PRO A 56 -9.61 1.83 -7.81
C PRO A 56 -8.46 2.83 -8.00
N ILE A 57 -7.27 2.53 -7.46
CA ILE A 57 -6.11 3.41 -7.62
C ILE A 57 -5.73 3.52 -9.11
N ALA A 58 -5.66 2.37 -9.80
CA ALA A 58 -5.35 2.34 -11.23
C ALA A 58 -6.40 3.10 -12.05
N GLU A 59 -7.66 2.94 -11.70
CA GLU A 59 -8.75 3.61 -12.41
C GLU A 59 -8.77 5.12 -12.19
N HIS A 60 -8.34 5.59 -11.02
CA HIS A 60 -8.14 7.03 -10.81
C HIS A 60 -7.05 7.59 -11.72
N ILE A 61 -6.00 6.83 -11.99
CA ILE A 61 -4.97 7.26 -12.97
C ILE A 61 -5.58 7.36 -14.36
N ARG A 62 -6.42 6.40 -14.75
CA ARG A 62 -7.11 6.44 -16.04
C ARG A 62 -8.06 7.63 -16.14
N ALA A 63 -8.74 7.96 -15.07
CA ALA A 63 -9.63 9.12 -15.03
C ALA A 63 -8.88 10.47 -15.15
N LEU A 64 -7.57 10.48 -14.87
CA LEU A 64 -6.70 11.62 -15.10
C LEU A 64 -6.14 11.66 -16.53
N ASP A 65 -6.67 10.82 -17.42
CA ASP A 65 -6.23 10.72 -18.83
C ASP A 65 -4.80 10.22 -19.00
N SER A 66 -4.34 9.36 -18.09
CA SER A 66 -3.02 8.73 -18.17
C SER A 66 -3.15 7.22 -18.10
N TYR A 67 -2.16 6.49 -18.62
CA TYR A 67 -2.14 5.02 -18.52
C TYR A 67 -1.65 4.60 -17.14
N ALA A 68 -2.31 3.59 -16.58
CA ALA A 68 -1.88 2.97 -15.31
C ALA A 68 -0.75 1.95 -15.62
N PRO A 69 0.38 2.00 -14.89
CA PRO A 69 1.40 0.97 -15.04
C PRO A 69 0.86 -0.38 -14.58
N GLY A 70 1.25 -1.47 -15.25
CA GLY A 70 0.72 -2.79 -14.96
C GLY A 70 1.68 -3.91 -15.29
N SER A 71 2.97 -3.75 -15.03
CA SER A 71 3.97 -4.81 -15.21
C SER A 71 4.86 -4.89 -13.98
N PHE A 72 5.45 -6.06 -13.74
CA PHE A 72 6.37 -6.24 -12.61
C PHE A 72 7.55 -5.27 -12.67
N GLU A 73 8.11 -5.08 -13.87
CA GLU A 73 9.25 -4.18 -14.04
C GLU A 73 8.90 -2.75 -13.65
N ARG A 74 7.76 -2.25 -14.14
CA ARG A 74 7.30 -0.89 -13.81
C ARG A 74 6.98 -0.74 -12.32
N PHE A 75 6.34 -1.74 -11.72
CA PHE A 75 6.05 -1.71 -10.29
C PHE A 75 7.34 -1.68 -9.47
N LYS A 76 8.35 -2.45 -9.88
CA LYS A 76 9.65 -2.44 -9.20
C LYS A 76 10.32 -1.08 -9.29
N GLU A 77 10.29 -0.44 -10.45
CA GLU A 77 10.88 0.90 -10.63
C GLU A 77 10.18 1.97 -9.80
N LEU A 78 8.86 1.89 -9.69
CA LEU A 78 8.03 2.95 -9.08
C LEU A 78 7.83 2.77 -7.59
N SER A 79 7.87 1.54 -7.08
CA SER A 79 7.54 1.24 -5.68
C SER A 79 8.54 1.88 -4.72
N SER A 80 8.02 2.47 -3.64
CA SER A 80 8.82 3.01 -2.54
C SER A 80 9.26 1.93 -1.55
N VAL A 81 8.77 0.69 -1.69
CA VAL A 81 9.13 -0.43 -0.82
C VAL A 81 9.78 -1.52 -1.65
N VAL A 82 10.61 -2.35 -0.99
CA VAL A 82 11.37 -3.42 -1.64
C VAL A 82 10.78 -4.78 -1.33
N ASP A 83 11.08 -5.75 -2.19
CA ASP A 83 10.65 -7.13 -1.99
C ASP A 83 11.30 -7.77 -0.78
N GLU A 84 10.63 -8.79 -0.23
CA GLU A 84 11.17 -9.65 0.81
C GLU A 84 11.40 -11.04 0.24
N TYR A 85 12.65 -11.47 0.17
CA TYR A 85 13.03 -12.79 -0.34
C TYR A 85 13.04 -13.86 0.75
N ASN A 86 13.25 -13.45 2.01
CA ASN A 86 13.38 -14.38 3.13
C ASN A 86 12.04 -14.54 3.83
N ILE A 87 11.95 -15.56 4.68
CA ILE A 87 10.78 -15.78 5.52
C ILE A 87 11.14 -15.37 6.95
N PRO A 88 10.86 -14.12 7.35
CA PRO A 88 11.18 -13.66 8.70
C PRO A 88 10.24 -14.29 9.73
N SER A 89 10.55 -14.10 11.00
CA SER A 89 9.64 -14.51 12.08
C SER A 89 8.33 -13.72 11.99
N PRO A 90 7.23 -14.22 12.58
CA PRO A 90 5.95 -13.51 12.53
C PRO A 90 6.04 -12.06 13.03
N ILE A 91 6.76 -11.81 14.12
CA ILE A 91 6.95 -10.45 14.64
C ILE A 91 7.75 -9.60 13.66
N MET A 92 8.77 -10.15 13.03
CA MET A 92 9.54 -9.41 12.02
C MET A 92 8.71 -9.17 10.76
N MET A 93 7.84 -10.09 10.38
CA MET A 93 6.87 -9.85 9.30
C MET A 93 6.03 -8.62 9.60
N CYS A 94 5.48 -8.54 10.81
CA CYS A 94 4.66 -7.38 11.22
C CYS A 94 5.47 -6.08 11.24
N LYS A 95 6.73 -6.12 11.70
CA LYS A 95 7.60 -4.94 11.70
C LYS A 95 7.87 -4.43 10.29
N ARG A 96 8.14 -5.34 9.35
CA ARG A 96 8.37 -4.98 7.93
C ARG A 96 7.12 -4.40 7.29
N LEU A 97 5.96 -5.00 7.56
CA LEU A 97 4.69 -4.47 7.07
C LEU A 97 4.39 -3.10 7.67
N LEU A 98 4.71 -2.89 8.95
CA LEU A 98 4.54 -1.58 9.60
C LEU A 98 5.40 -0.51 8.95
N ASP A 99 6.68 -0.80 8.73
CA ASP A 99 7.59 0.14 8.08
C ASP A 99 7.14 0.47 6.66
N ASP A 100 6.74 -0.54 5.89
CA ASP A 100 6.26 -0.35 4.53
C ASP A 100 4.93 0.42 4.50
N ASN A 101 4.06 0.16 5.45
CA ASN A 101 2.79 0.88 5.58
C ASN A 101 3.03 2.37 5.87
N ASP A 102 4.01 2.69 6.70
CA ASP A 102 4.39 4.08 6.98
C ASP A 102 4.95 4.76 5.73
N THR A 103 5.72 4.03 4.92
CA THR A 103 6.21 4.54 3.63
C THR A 103 5.07 4.81 2.67
N LEU A 104 4.10 3.91 2.56
CA LEU A 104 2.93 4.10 1.71
C LEU A 104 2.06 5.27 2.18
N LEU A 105 1.90 5.44 3.51
CA LEU A 105 1.21 6.61 4.05
C LEU A 105 1.86 7.91 3.59
N GLN A 106 3.18 7.95 3.52
CA GLN A 106 3.92 9.11 3.03
C GLN A 106 3.63 9.35 1.54
N ASP A 107 3.63 8.29 0.73
CA ASP A 107 3.29 8.38 -0.70
C ASP A 107 1.86 8.89 -0.89
N LEU A 108 0.92 8.41 -0.08
CA LEU A 108 -0.48 8.87 -0.12
C LEU A 108 -0.60 10.35 0.23
N ASN A 109 0.14 10.81 1.23
CA ASN A 109 0.13 12.22 1.61
C ASN A 109 0.70 13.12 0.51
N TYR A 110 1.77 12.69 -0.19
CA TYR A 110 2.29 13.42 -1.33
C TYR A 110 1.26 13.53 -2.45
N ALA A 111 0.57 12.43 -2.77
CA ALA A 111 -0.46 12.44 -3.79
C ALA A 111 -1.65 13.32 -3.38
N LEU A 112 -2.05 13.27 -2.12
CA LEU A 112 -3.14 14.11 -1.60
C LEU A 112 -2.82 15.60 -1.75
N THR A 113 -1.61 16.00 -1.41
CA THR A 113 -1.18 17.40 -1.54
C THR A 113 -1.31 17.86 -3.00
N GLU A 114 -0.87 17.03 -3.96
CA GLU A 114 -0.98 17.37 -5.37
C GLU A 114 -2.43 17.41 -5.86
N ALA A 115 -3.27 16.49 -5.40
CA ALA A 115 -4.69 16.49 -5.75
C ALA A 115 -5.39 17.75 -5.26
N GLU A 116 -5.10 18.17 -4.03
CA GLU A 116 -5.65 19.39 -3.45
C GLU A 116 -5.16 20.63 -4.21
N ASN A 117 -3.87 20.67 -4.58
CA ASN A 117 -3.27 21.80 -5.28
C ASN A 117 -3.95 22.10 -6.62
N ILE A 118 -4.36 21.06 -7.35
CA ILE A 118 -5.02 21.23 -8.66
C ILE A 118 -6.53 21.00 -8.58
N LYS A 119 -7.08 20.91 -7.36
CA LYS A 119 -8.52 20.82 -7.10
C LYS A 119 -9.19 19.57 -7.67
N GLU A 120 -8.45 18.47 -7.72
CA GLU A 120 -9.00 17.14 -8.01
C GLU A 120 -9.65 16.59 -6.73
N MET A 121 -10.81 17.14 -6.37
CA MET A 121 -11.40 16.91 -5.05
C MET A 121 -11.96 15.50 -4.86
N GLY A 122 -12.47 14.88 -5.93
CA GLY A 122 -12.93 13.49 -5.86
C GLY A 122 -11.78 12.55 -5.55
N LEU A 123 -10.63 12.73 -6.21
CA LEU A 123 -9.42 11.97 -5.93
C LEU A 123 -8.90 12.28 -4.54
N ALA A 124 -8.91 13.55 -4.12
CA ALA A 124 -8.49 13.94 -2.78
C ALA A 124 -9.31 13.20 -1.71
N ASN A 125 -10.64 13.11 -1.88
CA ASN A 125 -11.49 12.35 -0.96
C ASN A 125 -11.11 10.87 -0.92
N TYR A 126 -10.85 10.26 -2.07
CA TYR A 126 -10.44 8.86 -2.14
C TYR A 126 -9.11 8.65 -1.41
N LEU A 127 -8.14 9.54 -1.62
CA LEU A 127 -6.83 9.47 -0.96
C LEU A 127 -6.96 9.63 0.56
N GLN A 128 -7.86 10.50 1.02
CA GLN A 128 -8.15 10.65 2.45
C GLN A 128 -8.70 9.34 3.04
N ASP A 129 -9.58 8.67 2.33
CA ASP A 129 -10.12 7.38 2.75
C ASP A 129 -9.01 6.34 2.84
N ARG A 130 -8.11 6.29 1.85
CA ARG A 130 -6.96 5.39 1.89
C ARG A 130 -6.04 5.68 3.07
N ILE A 131 -5.76 6.95 3.34
CA ILE A 131 -4.94 7.35 4.49
C ILE A 131 -5.56 6.86 5.79
N ASP A 132 -6.87 7.02 5.95
CA ASP A 132 -7.57 6.57 7.14
C ASP A 132 -7.47 5.05 7.33
N ILE A 133 -7.66 4.28 6.26
CA ILE A 133 -7.54 2.83 6.27
C ILE A 133 -6.10 2.41 6.64
N HIS A 134 -5.09 3.04 6.06
CA HIS A 134 -3.70 2.73 6.36
C HIS A 134 -3.30 3.13 7.78
N LYS A 135 -3.94 4.13 8.36
CA LYS A 135 -3.74 4.47 9.79
C LYS A 135 -4.31 3.38 10.69
N LYS A 136 -5.40 2.75 10.28
CA LYS A 136 -5.93 1.58 11.00
C LYS A 136 -4.98 0.38 10.88
N HIS A 137 -4.45 0.11 9.70
CA HIS A 137 -3.43 -0.93 9.51
C HIS A 137 -2.22 -0.66 10.41
N ARG A 138 -1.78 0.60 10.46
CA ARG A 138 -0.67 1.02 11.30
C ARG A 138 -0.94 0.74 12.78
N TRP A 139 -2.11 1.11 13.25
CA TRP A 139 -2.50 0.88 14.63
C TRP A 139 -2.46 -0.61 14.99
N MET A 140 -3.03 -1.45 14.15
CA MET A 140 -3.05 -2.90 14.39
C MET A 140 -1.64 -3.50 14.39
N LEU A 141 -0.82 -3.14 13.42
CA LEU A 141 0.57 -3.62 13.32
C LEU A 141 1.41 -3.15 14.51
N LYS A 142 1.29 -1.89 14.91
CA LYS A 142 1.99 -1.37 16.10
C LYS A 142 1.58 -2.11 17.36
N SER A 143 0.31 -2.43 17.49
CA SER A 143 -0.20 -3.15 18.65
C SER A 143 0.39 -4.57 18.73
N ILE A 144 0.59 -5.23 17.60
CA ILE A 144 1.19 -6.57 17.54
C ILE A 144 2.68 -6.52 17.90
N VAL A 145 3.42 -5.55 17.37
CA VAL A 145 4.87 -5.49 17.55
C VAL A 145 5.31 -4.84 18.85
N LYS A 146 4.39 -4.29 19.60
CA LYS A 146 4.70 -3.65 20.87
C LYS A 146 5.24 -4.67 21.86
N ALA A 147 6.43 -4.42 22.36
CA ALA A 147 7.05 -5.28 23.36
C ALA A 147 6.55 -4.92 24.74
#